data_df5b5526245724e1a8380141821ed217
#
_entry.id   df5b5526245724e1a8380141821ed217
#
_cell.length_a   1.000
_cell.length_b   1.000
_cell.length_c   1.000
_cell.angle_alpha   90.00
_cell.angle_beta   90.00
_cell.angle_gamma   90.00
#
_symmetry.space_group_name_H-M   'P 1'
#
loop_
_entity.id
_entity.type
_entity.pdbx_description
1 polymer ?
#
loop_
_entity_poly.entity_id
_entity_poly.type
_entity_poly.pdbx_seq_one_letter_code
_entity_poly.pdbx_strand_id
1 'polypeptide(L)'
;MTIKSSGSELRFFDIEAEFGAQSPRSLGSYRHTQTVNGLTFNGIDTGVPSSGEIKFSDFYNKSLNIVVDCFSGSDESRINAKSNKWDNNDIVIINPSTVSKKEEGTRITIRVNKKFGSDKSDTKHCALRTGVWSNPAQIIVDLGSNAKILGAGGDGGAGSMGTKTGAKGGGDGTSGLGIEHQGTVINYRSGSLISAGFGGGGGGGGGRETSKNDRRAGGGGGGGGAGFPFGNGGIGGTPQEGTRQANEDVGSPGTNATENTAGTGGAGGDNDDQAFGQKGGDGGD
;
A
#
# COMPACT_ATOMS: atom_id res chain seq x y z
N MET A 1 -27.98 11.04 -0.04
CA MET A 1 -29.33 11.50 -0.48
C MET A 1 -29.09 12.47 -1.61
N THR A 2 -29.80 12.38 -2.69
CA THR A 2 -29.62 13.30 -3.83
C THR A 2 -30.58 14.48 -3.65
N ILE A 3 -30.11 15.69 -3.91
CA ILE A 3 -30.99 16.87 -3.93
C ILE A 3 -32.13 16.64 -4.94
N LYS A 4 -33.29 17.26 -4.65
CA LYS A 4 -34.50 17.21 -5.46
C LYS A 4 -34.22 17.36 -6.96
N SER A 5 -35.02 16.69 -7.76
CA SER A 5 -34.97 16.81 -9.21
C SER A 5 -35.51 18.17 -9.70
N SER A 6 -35.09 18.55 -10.90
CA SER A 6 -35.63 19.73 -11.60
C SER A 6 -37.18 19.67 -11.64
N GLY A 7 -37.83 20.80 -11.36
CA GLY A 7 -39.28 20.90 -11.31
C GLY A 7 -39.88 20.84 -9.89
N SER A 8 -39.08 20.50 -8.87
CA SER A 8 -39.51 20.60 -7.48
C SER A 8 -38.97 21.89 -6.86
N GLU A 9 -39.71 22.43 -5.86
CA GLU A 9 -39.18 23.58 -5.10
C GLU A 9 -37.90 23.18 -4.37
N LEU A 10 -36.79 23.88 -4.65
CA LEU A 10 -35.52 23.71 -3.99
C LEU A 10 -35.26 24.86 -3.01
N ARG A 11 -35.08 24.51 -1.75
CA ARG A 11 -34.83 25.47 -0.68
C ARG A 11 -33.38 25.39 -0.22
N PHE A 12 -32.91 26.42 0.44
CA PHE A 12 -31.57 26.44 1.03
C PHE A 12 -31.34 25.26 2.00
N PHE A 13 -32.41 24.93 2.75
CA PHE A 13 -32.39 23.79 3.66
C PHE A 13 -32.10 22.45 2.95
N ASP A 14 -32.61 22.26 1.75
CA ASP A 14 -32.33 21.03 0.96
C ASP A 14 -30.84 20.95 0.57
N ILE A 15 -30.23 22.11 0.25
CA ILE A 15 -28.81 22.23 -0.05
C ILE A 15 -27.98 21.96 1.21
N GLU A 16 -28.37 22.54 2.33
CA GLU A 16 -27.72 22.32 3.63
C GLU A 16 -27.84 20.87 4.09
N ALA A 17 -29.00 20.25 3.86
CA ALA A 17 -29.22 18.86 4.22
C ALA A 17 -28.32 17.91 3.45
N GLU A 18 -28.03 18.20 2.19
CA GLU A 18 -27.13 17.36 1.37
C GLU A 18 -25.65 17.69 1.58
N PHE A 19 -25.29 18.97 1.56
CA PHE A 19 -23.90 19.39 1.54
C PHE A 19 -23.37 19.91 2.88
N GLY A 20 -24.19 19.93 3.90
CA GLY A 20 -23.85 20.51 5.20
C GLY A 20 -24.08 22.01 5.27
N ALA A 21 -24.38 22.52 6.46
CA ALA A 21 -24.53 23.94 6.70
C ALA A 21 -23.18 24.66 6.55
N GLN A 22 -23.20 25.80 5.83
CA GLN A 22 -22.01 26.63 5.62
C GLN A 22 -22.17 27.99 6.31
N SER A 23 -21.07 28.57 6.74
CA SER A 23 -21.03 29.92 7.29
C SER A 23 -19.99 30.76 6.50
N PRO A 24 -20.37 31.90 5.90
CA PRO A 24 -21.69 32.48 5.84
C PRO A 24 -22.69 31.65 5.01
N ARG A 25 -23.96 31.73 5.33
CA ARG A 25 -25.04 31.04 4.60
C ARG A 25 -25.29 31.72 3.25
N SER A 26 -24.60 31.24 2.24
CA SER A 26 -24.74 31.72 0.87
C SER A 26 -24.53 30.60 -0.14
N LEU A 27 -25.11 30.69 -1.34
CA LEU A 27 -24.86 29.73 -2.40
C LEU A 27 -23.38 29.72 -2.78
N GLY A 28 -22.71 30.87 -2.69
CA GLY A 28 -21.27 30.98 -2.95
C GLY A 28 -20.39 30.15 -2.02
N SER A 29 -20.88 29.87 -0.80
CA SER A 29 -20.16 29.00 0.16
C SER A 29 -20.07 27.54 -0.29
N TYR A 30 -20.87 27.14 -1.26
CA TYR A 30 -20.85 25.80 -1.86
C TYR A 30 -20.00 25.73 -3.13
N ARG A 31 -19.29 26.80 -3.45
CA ARG A 31 -18.28 26.79 -4.50
C ARG A 31 -17.01 26.19 -3.95
N HIS A 32 -16.77 24.96 -4.30
CA HIS A 32 -15.60 24.26 -3.82
C HIS A 32 -14.55 24.12 -4.91
N THR A 33 -13.81 25.17 -5.12
CA THR A 33 -12.47 25.07 -5.65
C THR A 33 -11.53 25.37 -4.49
N GLN A 34 -11.04 24.37 -3.83
CA GLN A 34 -10.02 24.53 -2.81
C GLN A 34 -8.69 24.02 -3.36
N THR A 35 -7.63 24.76 -3.09
CA THR A 35 -6.28 24.29 -3.34
C THR A 35 -5.65 23.93 -2.01
N VAL A 36 -5.38 22.65 -1.83
CA VAL A 36 -4.69 22.12 -0.66
C VAL A 36 -3.42 21.45 -1.14
N ASN A 37 -2.28 21.85 -0.60
CA ASN A 37 -0.96 21.31 -0.97
C ASN A 37 -0.70 21.33 -2.49
N GLY A 38 -1.10 22.40 -3.17
CA GLY A 38 -0.90 22.57 -4.62
C GLY A 38 -1.88 21.79 -5.50
N LEU A 39 -2.84 21.09 -4.92
CA LEU A 39 -3.87 20.34 -5.63
C LEU A 39 -5.20 21.11 -5.59
N THR A 40 -5.81 21.27 -6.74
CA THR A 40 -7.11 21.93 -6.86
C THR A 40 -8.22 20.91 -6.94
N PHE A 41 -9.23 21.07 -6.13
CA PHE A 41 -10.36 20.17 -6.02
C PHE A 41 -11.68 20.86 -6.33
N ASN A 42 -12.53 20.18 -7.08
CA ASN A 42 -13.94 20.50 -7.20
C ASN A 42 -14.71 19.62 -6.22
N GLY A 43 -15.10 20.18 -5.13
CA GLY A 43 -15.62 19.41 -4.00
C GLY A 43 -17.10 19.07 -4.07
N ILE A 44 -17.92 19.77 -4.85
CA ILE A 44 -19.32 19.40 -5.09
C ILE A 44 -19.41 18.86 -6.51
N ASP A 45 -20.39 18.01 -6.75
CA ASP A 45 -20.66 17.37 -8.03
C ASP A 45 -20.44 18.32 -9.22
N THR A 46 -19.91 17.78 -10.30
CA THR A 46 -19.65 18.54 -11.54
C THR A 46 -20.91 19.29 -11.98
N GLY A 47 -20.78 20.58 -12.22
CA GLY A 47 -21.88 21.43 -12.68
C GLY A 47 -22.37 22.47 -11.67
N VAL A 48 -21.91 22.45 -10.43
CA VAL A 48 -22.01 23.62 -9.56
C VAL A 48 -20.88 24.57 -9.92
N PRO A 49 -21.18 25.83 -10.33
CA PRO A 49 -20.16 26.75 -10.83
C PRO A 49 -19.09 27.05 -9.79
N SER A 50 -17.82 26.88 -10.15
CA SER A 50 -16.68 27.25 -9.30
C SER A 50 -16.41 28.77 -9.27
N SER A 51 -16.95 29.51 -10.25
CA SER A 51 -16.83 30.97 -10.37
C SER A 51 -18.05 31.56 -11.12
N GLY A 52 -18.21 32.86 -11.11
CA GLY A 52 -19.31 33.53 -11.81
C GLY A 52 -20.65 33.46 -11.07
N GLU A 53 -21.75 33.48 -11.77
CA GLU A 53 -23.09 33.37 -11.17
C GLU A 53 -23.35 31.96 -10.68
N ILE A 54 -24.03 31.81 -9.54
CA ILE A 54 -24.50 30.55 -8.97
C ILE A 54 -25.96 30.66 -8.61
N LYS A 55 -26.75 29.69 -9.05
CA LYS A 55 -28.20 29.66 -8.90
C LYS A 55 -28.66 28.44 -8.12
N PHE A 56 -29.86 28.48 -7.52
CA PHE A 56 -30.46 27.28 -6.94
C PHE A 56 -30.61 26.14 -7.94
N SER A 57 -30.90 26.48 -9.20
CA SER A 57 -31.01 25.47 -10.29
C SER A 57 -29.75 24.66 -10.51
N ASP A 58 -28.59 25.19 -10.16
CA ASP A 58 -27.32 24.49 -10.34
C ASP A 58 -27.15 23.31 -9.38
N PHE A 59 -27.97 23.25 -8.35
CA PHE A 59 -27.95 22.20 -7.34
C PHE A 59 -28.95 21.07 -7.60
N TYR A 60 -29.85 21.18 -8.57
CA TYR A 60 -30.76 20.07 -8.88
C TYR A 60 -30.02 18.81 -9.29
N ASN A 61 -30.44 17.67 -8.76
CA ASN A 61 -29.84 16.35 -8.99
C ASN A 61 -28.36 16.25 -8.56
N LYS A 62 -27.90 17.19 -7.77
CA LYS A 62 -26.53 17.13 -7.24
C LYS A 62 -26.49 16.28 -5.99
N SER A 63 -25.37 15.66 -5.80
CA SER A 63 -25.10 14.79 -4.66
C SER A 63 -23.78 15.15 -4.02
N LEU A 64 -23.68 14.79 -2.76
CA LEU A 64 -22.45 14.94 -2.03
C LEU A 64 -21.33 14.13 -2.68
N ASN A 65 -20.24 14.82 -3.02
CA ASN A 65 -19.02 14.19 -3.48
C ASN A 65 -17.96 14.32 -2.38
N ILE A 66 -17.60 13.22 -1.77
CA ILE A 66 -16.54 13.17 -0.76
C ILE A 66 -15.22 12.94 -1.48
N VAL A 67 -14.29 13.86 -1.31
CA VAL A 67 -12.92 13.70 -1.79
C VAL A 67 -12.01 13.40 -0.61
N VAL A 68 -11.36 12.26 -0.65
CA VAL A 68 -10.30 11.86 0.28
C VAL A 68 -8.99 12.08 -0.43
N ASP A 69 -8.21 13.04 0.03
CA ASP A 69 -6.90 13.31 -0.56
C ASP A 69 -5.80 12.66 0.27
N CYS A 70 -5.13 11.72 -0.35
CA CYS A 70 -3.96 11.05 0.21
C CYS A 70 -2.72 11.79 -0.31
N PHE A 71 -2.30 12.86 0.34
CA PHE A 71 -1.27 13.76 -0.17
C PHE A 71 0.06 13.70 0.60
N SER A 72 0.04 13.33 1.85
CA SER A 72 1.24 13.13 2.64
C SER A 72 1.20 11.74 3.24
N GLY A 73 1.93 10.84 2.72
CA GLY A 73 2.22 9.57 3.34
C GLY A 73 3.71 9.55 3.64
N SER A 74 4.12 9.09 4.80
CA SER A 74 5.42 8.50 4.88
C SER A 74 5.43 7.36 3.87
N ASP A 75 6.54 7.11 3.30
CA ASP A 75 6.73 6.04 2.32
C ASP A 75 6.37 4.63 2.82
N GLU A 76 5.87 4.51 4.04
CA GLU A 76 5.45 3.27 4.70
C GLU A 76 4.03 3.36 5.28
N SER A 77 3.28 4.40 4.94
CA SER A 77 1.94 4.60 5.50
C SER A 77 0.93 3.64 4.90
N ARG A 78 0.32 2.89 5.78
CA ARG A 78 -0.86 2.12 5.52
C ARG A 78 -2.09 3.01 5.72
N ILE A 79 -2.83 3.28 4.65
CA ILE A 79 -3.98 4.17 4.68
C ILE A 79 -5.27 3.38 4.50
N ASN A 80 -6.22 3.62 5.38
CA ASN A 80 -7.60 3.19 5.21
C ASN A 80 -8.48 4.44 5.01
N ALA A 81 -9.03 4.60 3.83
CA ALA A 81 -9.81 5.76 3.46
C ALA A 81 -11.08 5.97 4.30
N LYS A 82 -11.57 4.93 4.95
CA LYS A 82 -12.71 5.00 5.88
C LYS A 82 -12.33 4.73 7.34
N SER A 83 -11.08 4.69 7.70
CA SER A 83 -10.73 4.44 9.09
C SER A 83 -11.17 5.61 9.99
N ASN A 84 -11.31 5.33 11.28
CA ASN A 84 -11.49 6.38 12.30
C ASN A 84 -10.25 7.30 12.41
N LYS A 85 -9.24 7.10 11.57
CA LYS A 85 -8.03 7.90 11.48
C LYS A 85 -8.11 8.96 10.38
N TRP A 86 -9.27 9.53 10.19
CA TRP A 86 -9.42 10.75 9.39
C TRP A 86 -8.60 11.92 9.94
N ASP A 87 -8.12 11.78 11.17
CA ASP A 87 -7.21 12.72 11.84
C ASP A 87 -5.74 12.49 11.45
N ASN A 88 -5.46 11.48 10.65
CA ASN A 88 -4.12 11.30 10.13
C ASN A 88 -3.80 12.45 9.16
N ASN A 89 -2.70 13.15 9.39
CA ASN A 89 -2.22 14.25 8.56
C ASN A 89 -2.02 13.87 7.09
N ASP A 90 -2.07 12.60 6.77
CA ASP A 90 -1.87 12.05 5.43
C ASP A 90 -3.15 12.02 4.59
N ILE A 91 -4.31 12.25 5.22
CA ILE A 91 -5.61 12.24 4.55
C ILE A 91 -6.34 13.53 4.87
N VAL A 92 -6.74 14.25 3.83
CA VAL A 92 -7.61 15.41 3.95
C VAL A 92 -8.94 15.12 3.27
N ILE A 93 -10.01 15.28 4.02
CA ILE A 93 -11.36 15.33 3.46
C ILE A 93 -11.65 16.77 3.08
N ILE A 94 -11.78 16.99 1.79
CA ILE A 94 -11.92 18.36 1.26
C ILE A 94 -13.38 18.78 1.19
N ASN A 95 -14.26 17.83 1.00
CA ASN A 95 -15.69 18.11 0.96
C ASN A 95 -16.49 16.88 1.43
N PRO A 96 -17.48 17.10 2.23
CA PRO A 96 -17.89 18.34 2.88
C PRO A 96 -17.10 18.59 4.15
N SER A 97 -17.20 19.80 4.64
CA SER A 97 -16.63 20.19 5.94
C SER A 97 -17.20 19.42 7.13
N THR A 98 -18.29 18.67 6.94
CA THR A 98 -18.92 17.87 7.99
C THR A 98 -18.69 16.39 7.75
N VAL A 99 -17.78 15.84 8.50
CA VAL A 99 -17.39 14.41 8.49
C VAL A 99 -18.57 13.48 8.79
N SER A 100 -19.62 13.96 9.46
CA SER A 100 -20.82 13.18 9.79
C SER A 100 -21.60 12.66 8.58
N LYS A 101 -21.45 13.27 7.40
CA LYS A 101 -22.15 12.86 6.17
C LYS A 101 -21.31 12.02 5.20
N LYS A 102 -20.10 11.69 5.55
CA LYS A 102 -19.18 10.91 4.70
C LYS A 102 -19.73 9.55 4.26
N GLU A 103 -20.73 9.04 4.97
CA GLU A 103 -21.35 7.74 4.66
C GLU A 103 -22.59 7.86 3.76
N GLU A 104 -23.09 9.06 3.56
CA GLU A 104 -24.30 9.34 2.78
C GLU A 104 -24.01 9.81 1.36
N GLY A 105 -22.73 10.04 1.02
CA GLY A 105 -22.32 10.52 -0.29
C GLY A 105 -22.56 9.50 -1.40
N THR A 106 -22.94 9.97 -2.58
CA THR A 106 -23.15 9.14 -3.75
C THR A 106 -21.86 8.86 -4.51
N ARG A 107 -20.84 9.66 -4.26
CA ARG A 107 -19.52 9.50 -4.86
C ARG A 107 -18.42 9.76 -3.83
N ILE A 108 -17.46 8.86 -3.78
CA ILE A 108 -16.28 8.99 -2.94
C ILE A 108 -15.07 8.88 -3.86
N THR A 109 -14.29 9.94 -3.95
CA THR A 109 -13.07 9.97 -4.74
C THR A 109 -11.86 9.95 -3.84
N ILE A 110 -11.12 8.86 -3.88
CA ILE A 110 -9.85 8.69 -3.14
C ILE A 110 -8.72 9.08 -4.10
N ARG A 111 -8.10 10.23 -3.87
CA ARG A 111 -7.02 10.74 -4.72
C ARG A 111 -5.68 10.39 -4.13
N VAL A 112 -4.87 9.76 -4.95
CA VAL A 112 -3.51 9.35 -4.59
C VAL A 112 -2.53 10.06 -5.49
N ASN A 113 -1.71 10.94 -4.93
CA ASN A 113 -0.73 11.74 -5.69
C ASN A 113 0.72 11.48 -5.23
N LYS A 114 0.93 10.50 -4.38
CA LYS A 114 2.22 10.12 -3.80
C LYS A 114 2.44 8.62 -3.94
N LYS A 115 3.58 8.18 -3.44
CA LYS A 115 3.86 6.76 -3.26
C LYS A 115 3.41 6.33 -1.85
N PHE A 116 2.64 5.25 -1.79
CA PHE A 116 2.21 4.61 -0.55
C PHE A 116 2.72 3.19 -0.51
N GLY A 117 3.28 2.81 0.63
CA GLY A 117 3.74 1.47 0.93
C GLY A 117 2.91 0.81 2.01
N SER A 118 2.95 -0.51 2.05
CA SER A 118 2.36 -1.29 3.12
C SER A 118 3.37 -1.48 4.25
N ASP A 119 2.91 -2.10 5.32
CA ASP A 119 3.76 -2.50 6.44
C ASP A 119 3.96 -4.01 6.40
N LYS A 120 5.14 -4.48 6.75
CA LYS A 120 5.53 -5.90 6.73
C LYS A 120 5.00 -6.71 7.90
N SER A 121 4.39 -6.08 8.90
CA SER A 121 4.07 -6.74 10.18
C SER A 121 2.95 -7.76 10.07
N ASP A 122 2.09 -7.66 9.05
CA ASP A 122 1.00 -8.61 8.81
C ASP A 122 0.71 -8.71 7.30
N THR A 123 0.62 -9.93 6.78
CA THR A 123 0.30 -10.22 5.38
C THR A 123 -1.09 -9.73 4.95
N LYS A 124 -1.98 -9.48 5.91
CA LYS A 124 -3.30 -8.88 5.66
C LYS A 124 -3.24 -7.37 5.44
N HIS A 125 -2.10 -6.74 5.65
CA HIS A 125 -1.94 -5.31 5.45
C HIS A 125 -1.95 -4.95 3.96
N CYS A 126 -2.46 -3.76 3.67
CA CYS A 126 -2.44 -3.14 2.34
C CYS A 126 -1.86 -1.73 2.46
N ALA A 127 -1.25 -1.24 1.41
CA ALA A 127 -0.77 0.14 1.38
C ALA A 127 -1.94 1.13 1.46
N LEU A 128 -3.03 0.86 0.77
CA LEU A 128 -4.28 1.63 0.80
C LEU A 128 -5.47 0.69 0.83
N ARG A 129 -6.47 1.00 1.68
CA ARG A 129 -7.78 0.37 1.66
C ARG A 129 -8.85 1.38 1.29
N THR A 130 -9.79 0.97 0.44
CA THR A 130 -10.95 1.82 0.11
C THR A 130 -11.89 2.03 1.30
N GLY A 131 -11.90 1.10 2.23
CA GLY A 131 -12.83 1.08 3.36
C GLY A 131 -14.22 0.58 2.98
N VAL A 132 -15.01 0.25 4.01
CA VAL A 132 -16.41 -0.16 3.87
C VAL A 132 -17.30 1.07 4.07
N TRP A 133 -18.09 1.40 3.08
CA TRP A 133 -19.01 2.55 3.10
C TRP A 133 -20.44 2.05 3.17
N SER A 134 -21.26 2.68 3.99
CA SER A 134 -22.62 2.18 4.34
C SER A 134 -23.66 2.40 3.25
N ASN A 135 -23.41 3.17 2.22
CA ASN A 135 -24.34 3.39 1.13
C ASN A 135 -23.64 3.30 -0.23
N PRO A 136 -24.33 2.86 -1.30
CA PRO A 136 -23.75 2.54 -2.59
C PRO A 136 -23.20 3.75 -3.31
N ALA A 137 -22.33 4.44 -2.65
CA ALA A 137 -21.53 5.44 -3.29
C ALA A 137 -20.68 4.77 -4.36
N GLN A 138 -20.55 5.40 -5.47
CA GLN A 138 -19.50 5.06 -6.40
C GLN A 138 -18.17 5.40 -5.75
N ILE A 139 -17.32 4.42 -5.52
CA ILE A 139 -15.96 4.67 -5.05
C ILE A 139 -15.04 4.75 -6.24
N ILE A 140 -14.26 5.81 -6.31
CA ILE A 140 -13.26 6.04 -7.34
C ILE A 140 -11.91 6.18 -6.65
N VAL A 141 -10.95 5.34 -7.05
CA VAL A 141 -9.53 5.52 -6.70
C VAL A 141 -8.86 6.24 -7.87
N ASP A 142 -8.50 7.50 -7.69
CA ASP A 142 -7.95 8.37 -8.73
C ASP A 142 -6.45 8.57 -8.50
N LEU A 143 -5.62 7.86 -9.28
CA LEU A 143 -4.18 7.96 -9.20
C LEU A 143 -3.67 9.11 -10.06
N GLY A 144 -2.97 10.06 -9.43
CA GLY A 144 -2.22 11.09 -10.12
C GLY A 144 -1.04 10.51 -10.92
N SER A 145 -0.43 11.35 -11.76
CA SER A 145 0.76 10.94 -12.51
C SER A 145 1.89 10.54 -11.55
N ASN A 146 2.50 9.39 -11.82
CA ASN A 146 3.55 8.78 -11.00
C ASN A 146 3.14 8.39 -9.56
N ALA A 147 1.84 8.42 -9.24
CA ALA A 147 1.34 7.90 -7.98
C ALA A 147 1.52 6.38 -7.91
N LYS A 148 1.91 5.86 -6.75
CA LYS A 148 2.13 4.43 -6.56
C LYS A 148 1.46 3.93 -5.29
N ILE A 149 0.84 2.76 -5.37
CA ILE A 149 0.28 2.03 -4.23
C ILE A 149 0.91 0.64 -4.24
N LEU A 150 1.87 0.43 -3.35
CA LEU A 150 2.74 -0.75 -3.39
C LEU A 150 2.62 -1.56 -2.10
N GLY A 151 2.49 -2.87 -2.25
CA GLY A 151 2.66 -3.80 -1.14
C GLY A 151 4.13 -3.89 -0.70
N ALA A 152 4.35 -4.26 0.54
CA ALA A 152 5.69 -4.51 1.06
C ALA A 152 6.22 -5.86 0.56
N GLY A 153 7.50 -5.91 0.22
CA GLY A 153 8.18 -7.16 -0.11
C GLY A 153 8.51 -7.99 1.12
N GLY A 154 8.39 -9.30 1.03
CA GLY A 154 8.76 -10.23 2.08
C GLY A 154 10.28 -10.35 2.26
N ASP A 155 10.72 -10.58 3.48
CA ASP A 155 12.14 -10.78 3.78
C ASP A 155 12.62 -12.18 3.34
N GLY A 156 13.86 -12.30 2.93
CA GLY A 156 14.49 -13.57 2.60
C GLY A 156 14.65 -14.47 3.82
N GLY A 157 14.48 -15.75 3.62
CA GLY A 157 14.66 -16.76 4.65
C GLY A 157 16.13 -16.99 5.02
N ALA A 158 16.38 -17.32 6.28
CA ALA A 158 17.73 -17.65 6.73
C ALA A 158 18.21 -19.01 6.17
N GLY A 159 19.48 -19.10 5.80
CA GLY A 159 20.13 -20.35 5.45
C GLY A 159 20.20 -21.31 6.65
N SER A 160 20.29 -22.61 6.39
CA SER A 160 20.37 -23.61 7.45
C SER A 160 21.71 -23.55 8.19
N MET A 161 21.65 -23.84 9.49
CA MET A 161 22.83 -23.99 10.34
C MET A 161 23.22 -25.47 10.41
N GLY A 162 24.02 -25.89 9.42
CA GLY A 162 24.41 -27.29 9.33
C GLY A 162 23.20 -28.22 9.30
N THR A 163 23.20 -29.26 10.11
CA THR A 163 22.08 -30.23 10.20
C THR A 163 21.11 -29.96 11.36
N LYS A 164 21.39 -28.95 12.21
CA LYS A 164 20.58 -28.69 13.42
C LYS A 164 19.34 -27.85 13.18
N THR A 165 19.44 -26.84 12.33
CA THR A 165 18.30 -25.99 11.99
C THR A 165 18.10 -26.01 10.49
N GLY A 166 16.92 -26.43 10.05
CA GLY A 166 16.56 -26.36 8.63
C GLY A 166 16.58 -24.93 8.11
N ALA A 167 16.74 -24.79 6.82
CA ALA A 167 16.55 -23.50 6.15
C ALA A 167 15.13 -22.93 6.44
N LYS A 168 15.03 -21.62 6.53
CA LYS A 168 13.74 -20.95 6.72
C LYS A 168 13.17 -20.52 5.38
N GLY A 169 11.86 -20.62 5.25
CA GLY A 169 11.15 -20.01 4.14
C GLY A 169 11.32 -18.49 4.16
N GLY A 170 11.19 -17.85 3.02
CA GLY A 170 11.07 -16.40 2.94
C GLY A 170 9.72 -15.93 3.49
N GLY A 171 9.64 -14.66 3.81
CA GLY A 171 8.41 -14.00 4.23
C GLY A 171 7.50 -13.70 3.04
N ASP A 172 6.22 -13.60 3.31
CA ASP A 172 5.23 -13.20 2.30
C ASP A 172 5.28 -11.70 2.04
N GLY A 173 4.93 -11.30 0.82
CA GLY A 173 4.64 -9.92 0.49
C GLY A 173 3.22 -9.52 0.93
N THR A 174 2.96 -8.23 0.96
CA THR A 174 1.64 -7.67 1.30
C THR A 174 0.92 -7.12 0.08
N SER A 175 -0.37 -6.78 0.22
CA SER A 175 -1.14 -6.18 -0.86
C SER A 175 -0.87 -4.68 -1.02
N GLY A 176 -0.94 -4.16 -2.25
CA GLY A 176 -0.95 -2.72 -2.49
C GLY A 176 -2.31 -2.12 -2.18
N LEU A 177 -3.33 -2.45 -2.95
CA LEU A 177 -4.69 -1.92 -2.79
C LEU A 177 -5.66 -2.99 -2.29
N GLY A 178 -6.32 -2.70 -1.18
CA GLY A 178 -7.46 -3.45 -0.66
C GLY A 178 -8.77 -2.81 -1.10
N ILE A 179 -9.56 -3.49 -1.93
CA ILE A 179 -10.88 -3.04 -2.37
C ILE A 179 -11.93 -3.72 -1.50
N GLU A 180 -12.66 -2.92 -0.74
CA GLU A 180 -13.68 -3.39 0.21
C GLU A 180 -15.11 -3.00 -0.23
N HIS A 181 -15.24 -2.38 -1.40
CA HIS A 181 -16.53 -1.96 -1.96
C HIS A 181 -16.67 -2.44 -3.40
N GLN A 182 -17.74 -3.17 -3.68
CA GLN A 182 -18.04 -3.66 -5.02
C GLN A 182 -18.30 -2.50 -5.99
N GLY A 183 -17.79 -2.58 -7.20
CA GLY A 183 -17.96 -1.54 -8.21
C GLY A 183 -17.01 -0.36 -8.06
N THR A 184 -15.95 -0.48 -7.26
CA THR A 184 -14.89 0.52 -7.19
C THR A 184 -14.25 0.71 -8.57
N VAL A 185 -14.15 1.96 -8.99
CA VAL A 185 -13.50 2.36 -10.24
C VAL A 185 -12.09 2.83 -9.94
N ILE A 186 -11.13 2.43 -10.77
CA ILE A 186 -9.74 2.86 -10.63
C ILE A 186 -9.34 3.65 -11.87
N ASN A 187 -8.97 4.89 -11.67
CA ASN A 187 -8.46 5.77 -12.72
C ASN A 187 -6.94 5.82 -12.65
N TYR A 188 -6.27 5.45 -13.73
CA TYR A 188 -4.83 5.49 -13.87
C TYR A 188 -4.39 6.69 -14.70
N ARG A 189 -3.26 7.30 -14.32
CA ARG A 189 -2.54 8.26 -15.15
C ARG A 189 -1.14 7.76 -15.50
N SER A 190 -0.48 8.46 -16.40
CA SER A 190 0.86 8.07 -16.84
C SER A 190 1.81 7.90 -15.66
N GLY A 191 2.52 6.77 -15.63
CA GLY A 191 3.49 6.43 -14.59
C GLY A 191 2.89 5.99 -13.26
N SER A 192 1.54 5.95 -13.12
CA SER A 192 0.91 5.42 -11.91
C SER A 192 0.95 3.89 -11.88
N LEU A 193 1.04 3.32 -10.67
CA LEU A 193 1.18 1.89 -10.45
C LEU A 193 0.44 1.44 -9.20
N ILE A 194 -0.24 0.31 -9.29
CA ILE A 194 -0.72 -0.47 -8.15
C ILE A 194 -0.08 -1.85 -8.27
N SER A 195 0.66 -2.27 -7.25
CA SER A 195 1.28 -3.59 -7.19
C SER A 195 1.20 -4.18 -5.79
N ALA A 196 1.09 -5.48 -5.71
CA ALA A 196 1.40 -6.20 -4.49
C ALA A 196 2.92 -6.22 -4.27
N GLY A 197 3.35 -6.46 -3.06
CA GLY A 197 4.71 -6.85 -2.76
C GLY A 197 4.90 -8.35 -3.02
N PHE A 198 6.11 -8.74 -3.34
CA PHE A 198 6.46 -10.12 -3.65
C PHE A 198 7.10 -10.81 -2.45
N GLY A 199 7.00 -12.13 -2.40
CA GLY A 199 7.60 -12.92 -1.34
C GLY A 199 9.13 -12.92 -1.40
N GLY A 200 9.77 -13.09 -0.27
CA GLY A 200 11.19 -13.35 -0.20
C GLY A 200 11.54 -14.77 -0.58
N GLY A 201 12.74 -15.00 -1.07
CA GLY A 201 13.28 -16.33 -1.35
C GLY A 201 13.58 -17.13 -0.09
N GLY A 202 13.42 -18.44 -0.14
CA GLY A 202 13.80 -19.33 0.95
C GLY A 202 15.32 -19.41 1.15
N GLY A 203 15.75 -19.68 2.36
CA GLY A 203 17.16 -19.98 2.63
C GLY A 203 17.59 -21.33 2.06
N GLY A 204 18.86 -21.46 1.73
CA GLY A 204 19.47 -22.69 1.24
C GLY A 204 19.72 -23.72 2.35
N GLY A 205 19.65 -24.98 2.00
CA GLY A 205 20.02 -26.07 2.89
C GLY A 205 21.52 -26.14 3.18
N GLY A 206 21.91 -26.59 4.36
CA GLY A 206 23.30 -26.86 4.69
C GLY A 206 23.77 -28.20 4.13
N GLY A 207 25.10 -28.28 3.83
CA GLY A 207 25.76 -29.50 3.42
C GLY A 207 26.32 -30.29 4.61
N ARG A 208 26.46 -31.62 4.44
CA ARG A 208 27.13 -32.47 5.40
C ARG A 208 27.95 -33.51 4.65
N GLU A 209 29.24 -33.63 5.03
CA GLU A 209 30.06 -34.77 4.67
C GLU A 209 29.96 -35.84 5.76
N THR A 210 29.76 -37.08 5.34
CA THR A 210 29.65 -38.24 6.23
C THR A 210 30.97 -38.96 6.49
N SER A 211 32.05 -38.46 5.94
CA SER A 211 33.41 -39.02 6.14
C SER A 211 34.01 -38.58 7.49
N LYS A 212 35.15 -39.17 7.82
CA LYS A 212 35.82 -39.17 9.14
C LYS A 212 35.89 -37.86 9.95
N ASN A 213 35.52 -36.69 9.39
CA ASN A 213 35.70 -35.41 10.05
C ASN A 213 34.40 -34.64 10.30
N ASP A 214 33.24 -35.19 9.98
CA ASP A 214 31.88 -34.57 10.20
C ASP A 214 31.83 -33.08 9.83
N ARG A 215 32.33 -32.76 8.65
CA ARG A 215 32.37 -31.39 8.14
C ARG A 215 31.00 -30.95 7.66
N ARG A 216 30.64 -29.70 7.89
CA ARG A 216 29.30 -29.14 7.61
C ARG A 216 29.46 -27.77 7.01
N ALA A 217 28.67 -27.48 5.99
CA ALA A 217 28.60 -26.18 5.34
C ALA A 217 27.24 -25.52 5.63
N GLY A 218 27.22 -24.25 5.84
CA GLY A 218 25.98 -23.45 6.03
C GLY A 218 25.31 -23.21 4.70
N GLY A 219 23.96 -23.10 4.71
CA GLY A 219 23.20 -22.70 3.53
C GLY A 219 23.23 -21.20 3.28
N GLY A 220 23.07 -20.76 2.05
CA GLY A 220 22.94 -19.34 1.72
C GLY A 220 21.61 -18.74 2.21
N GLY A 221 21.57 -17.47 2.49
CA GLY A 221 20.33 -16.73 2.78
C GLY A 221 19.50 -16.50 1.53
N GLY A 222 18.18 -16.44 1.66
CA GLY A 222 17.28 -16.08 0.56
C GLY A 222 17.33 -14.61 0.21
N GLY A 223 17.02 -14.24 -1.02
CA GLY A 223 16.86 -12.84 -1.45
C GLY A 223 15.58 -12.22 -0.94
N GLY A 224 15.53 -10.90 -0.77
CA GLY A 224 14.30 -10.17 -0.43
C GLY A 224 13.34 -10.08 -1.63
N GLY A 225 12.05 -9.99 -1.38
CA GLY A 225 11.01 -9.74 -2.40
C GLY A 225 10.91 -8.26 -2.75
N ALA A 226 10.61 -7.94 -4.01
CA ALA A 226 10.36 -6.59 -4.46
C ALA A 226 9.09 -6.01 -3.82
N GLY A 227 9.03 -4.69 -3.67
CA GLY A 227 7.90 -3.99 -3.05
C GLY A 227 8.30 -2.72 -2.33
N PHE A 228 7.36 -2.13 -1.61
CA PHE A 228 7.66 -0.93 -0.83
C PHE A 228 6.99 -0.97 0.56
N PRO A 229 7.73 -1.01 1.66
CA PRO A 229 9.18 -1.21 1.67
C PRO A 229 9.59 -2.55 1.07
N PHE A 230 10.80 -2.61 0.53
CA PHE A 230 11.33 -3.83 -0.06
C PHE A 230 11.75 -4.86 1.01
N GLY A 231 11.83 -6.14 0.60
CA GLY A 231 12.32 -7.22 1.43
C GLY A 231 13.84 -7.18 1.65
N ASN A 232 14.25 -7.49 2.87
CA ASN A 232 15.67 -7.66 3.19
C ASN A 232 16.13 -9.05 2.78
N GLY A 233 17.41 -9.19 2.43
CA GLY A 233 18.01 -10.49 2.24
C GLY A 233 18.12 -11.27 3.55
N GLY A 234 17.92 -12.58 3.49
CA GLY A 234 18.10 -13.48 4.62
C GLY A 234 19.58 -13.65 4.99
N ILE A 235 19.84 -13.95 6.23
CA ILE A 235 21.21 -14.24 6.71
C ILE A 235 21.67 -15.60 6.19
N GLY A 236 22.96 -15.73 5.87
CA GLY A 236 23.58 -17.03 5.60
C GLY A 236 23.64 -17.90 6.86
N GLY A 237 23.58 -19.19 6.67
CA GLY A 237 23.71 -20.16 7.75
C GLY A 237 25.18 -20.32 8.18
N THR A 238 25.40 -20.54 9.47
CA THR A 238 26.71 -20.85 10.03
C THR A 238 26.90 -22.35 10.11
N PRO A 239 28.15 -22.88 10.02
CA PRO A 239 28.41 -24.28 10.34
C PRO A 239 28.15 -24.55 11.80
N GLN A 240 27.82 -25.78 12.14
CA GLN A 240 27.59 -26.16 13.53
C GLN A 240 28.89 -26.13 14.32
N GLU A 241 28.85 -25.63 15.59
CA GLU A 241 30.00 -25.67 16.51
C GLU A 241 30.60 -27.08 16.65
N GLY A 242 31.92 -27.16 16.58
CA GLY A 242 32.71 -28.41 16.68
C GLY A 242 33.45 -28.79 15.42
N THR A 243 33.22 -28.12 14.31
CA THR A 243 33.99 -28.32 13.07
C THR A 243 35.18 -27.37 13.00
N ARG A 244 36.32 -27.89 12.59
CA ARG A 244 37.56 -27.07 12.46
C ARG A 244 37.48 -26.25 11.16
N GLN A 245 37.58 -24.97 11.26
CA GLN A 245 37.63 -23.93 10.21
C GLN A 245 36.29 -23.20 10.01
N ALA A 246 36.12 -22.18 10.84
CA ALA A 246 34.84 -21.43 10.96
C ALA A 246 34.56 -20.42 9.82
N ASN A 247 35.51 -20.11 8.95
CA ASN A 247 35.35 -19.01 7.98
C ASN A 247 35.01 -19.47 6.55
N GLU A 248 35.27 -20.72 6.20
CA GLU A 248 35.02 -21.23 4.85
C GLU A 248 33.68 -21.94 4.69
N ASP A 249 33.06 -22.30 5.81
CA ASP A 249 31.81 -23.08 5.84
C ASP A 249 30.54 -22.26 6.00
N VAL A 250 30.65 -20.94 6.07
CA VAL A 250 29.48 -20.02 6.28
C VAL A 250 28.83 -19.72 4.95
N GLY A 251 27.52 -19.87 4.89
CA GLY A 251 26.75 -19.40 3.74
C GLY A 251 26.72 -17.87 3.67
N SER A 252 26.72 -17.34 2.48
CA SER A 252 26.57 -15.89 2.26
C SER A 252 25.15 -15.44 2.52
N PRO A 253 24.92 -14.22 3.00
CA PRO A 253 23.57 -13.65 3.07
C PRO A 253 23.01 -13.43 1.66
N GLY A 254 21.70 -13.47 1.54
CA GLY A 254 20.99 -12.96 0.36
C GLY A 254 21.08 -11.44 0.27
N THR A 255 20.76 -10.89 -0.87
CA THR A 255 20.73 -9.45 -1.07
C THR A 255 19.34 -8.87 -0.78
N ASN A 256 19.30 -7.62 -0.38
CA ASN A 256 18.05 -6.88 -0.29
C ASN A 256 17.44 -6.70 -1.69
N ALA A 257 16.12 -6.67 -1.76
CA ALA A 257 15.42 -6.26 -2.95
C ALA A 257 15.47 -4.74 -3.15
N THR A 258 14.83 -4.29 -4.21
CA THR A 258 14.45 -2.89 -4.45
C THR A 258 12.93 -2.79 -4.62
N GLU A 259 12.44 -1.63 -4.94
CA GLU A 259 11.01 -1.44 -5.24
C GLU A 259 10.55 -2.31 -6.42
N ASN A 260 11.41 -2.51 -7.43
CA ASN A 260 11.04 -3.13 -8.71
C ASN A 260 11.86 -4.39 -9.03
N THR A 261 12.80 -4.77 -8.20
CA THR A 261 13.70 -5.91 -8.44
C THR A 261 13.86 -6.76 -7.19
N ALA A 262 13.77 -8.06 -7.37
CA ALA A 262 14.06 -9.02 -6.32
C ALA A 262 15.53 -8.98 -5.87
N GLY A 263 15.76 -9.32 -4.62
CA GLY A 263 17.09 -9.66 -4.13
C GLY A 263 17.49 -11.06 -4.58
N THR A 264 18.78 -11.27 -4.74
CA THR A 264 19.35 -12.59 -5.10
C THR A 264 19.67 -13.41 -3.85
N GLY A 265 19.53 -14.72 -3.93
CA GLY A 265 19.95 -15.62 -2.87
C GLY A 265 21.47 -15.65 -2.71
N GLY A 266 21.93 -15.75 -1.46
CA GLY A 266 23.35 -15.92 -1.14
C GLY A 266 23.87 -17.32 -1.49
N ALA A 267 25.16 -17.41 -1.75
CA ALA A 267 25.80 -18.70 -1.96
C ALA A 267 25.83 -19.56 -0.70
N GLY A 268 25.75 -20.86 -0.83
CA GLY A 268 26.07 -21.77 0.27
C GLY A 268 27.54 -21.72 0.62
N GLY A 269 27.87 -22.05 1.86
CA GLY A 269 29.27 -22.26 2.26
C GLY A 269 29.89 -23.41 1.50
N ASP A 270 31.17 -23.30 1.21
CA ASP A 270 31.96 -24.29 0.56
C ASP A 270 33.05 -24.78 1.54
N ASN A 271 33.21 -26.06 1.61
CA ASN A 271 34.27 -26.69 2.37
C ASN A 271 35.12 -27.47 1.36
N ASP A 272 36.41 -27.15 1.26
CA ASP A 272 37.38 -27.64 0.28
C ASP A 272 37.40 -29.19 0.06
N ASP A 273 36.71 -29.93 0.91
CA ASP A 273 36.68 -31.39 0.92
C ASP A 273 35.32 -32.03 0.64
N GLN A 274 34.43 -31.39 -0.14
CA GLN A 274 33.17 -31.98 -0.68
C GLN A 274 31.89 -31.78 0.08
N ALA A 275 31.78 -30.88 1.10
CA ALA A 275 30.49 -30.50 1.69
C ALA A 275 30.07 -29.11 1.18
N PHE A 276 29.09 -29.06 0.31
CA PHE A 276 28.57 -27.81 -0.24
C PHE A 276 27.23 -27.44 0.39
N GLY A 277 27.11 -26.25 0.89
CA GLY A 277 25.81 -25.65 1.22
C GLY A 277 25.07 -25.26 -0.06
N GLN A 278 23.77 -25.28 -0.02
CA GLN A 278 22.94 -24.86 -1.14
C GLN A 278 22.78 -23.33 -1.16
N LYS A 279 22.72 -22.78 -2.36
CA LYS A 279 22.33 -21.37 -2.57
C LYS A 279 20.92 -21.13 -2.02
N GLY A 280 20.68 -19.96 -1.45
CA GLY A 280 19.34 -19.49 -1.13
C GLY A 280 18.55 -19.21 -2.42
N GLY A 281 17.22 -19.24 -2.32
CA GLY A 281 16.32 -18.84 -3.41
C GLY A 281 16.36 -17.33 -3.63
N ASP A 282 16.15 -16.92 -4.86
CA ASP A 282 15.98 -15.49 -5.17
C ASP A 282 14.59 -15.02 -4.67
N GLY A 283 14.44 -13.72 -4.38
CA GLY A 283 13.13 -13.13 -4.07
C GLY A 283 12.25 -13.07 -5.32
N GLY A 284 10.96 -12.75 -5.14
CA GLY A 284 10.03 -12.46 -6.23
C GLY A 284 10.09 -11.00 -6.66
N ASP A 285 9.81 -10.72 -7.92
CA ASP A 285 9.72 -9.39 -8.54
C ASP A 285 8.47 -9.21 -9.44
#